data_9a26c83bef141cd3219ed896b70b12b7
#
_entry.id   9a26c83bef141cd3219ed896b70b12b7
#
_cell.length_a   1.000
_cell.length_b   1.000
_cell.length_c   1.000
_cell.angle_alpha   90.00
_cell.angle_beta   90.00
_cell.angle_gamma   90.00
#
_symmetry.space_group_name_H-M   'P 1'
#
loop_
_entity.id
_entity.type
_entity.pdbx_description
1 polymer ?
#
loop_
_entity_poly.entity_id
_entity_poly.type
_entity_poly.pdbx_seq_one_letter_code
_entity_poly.pdbx_strand_id
1 'polypeptide(L)'
;APEVTVRPDNLAHVIYTSGSTGRPKGAVLPHRGVLRVARDPKLAMTERDVVGQLATVSFDAGTLEIWSALLNGAALAVSPTRVMSAAETGEFLHSRGVTAIWITAGLFHEIVDSDVRVFSGLRLIMSGGDTLSPAHCVKVVGQLPGVRVINGYGPTEGTVFTSLFVVNGNYAGTGPMPIGTPIAGTGVYVLDAALRPVPPGVAGELYLSGDGMARGYVNRPRITAERFVADPFGPPGSRMYRSGDLVRWLPDGNLDFVSRTDFQVKIRGQRIELGEIESAAAGYPGVAQALVLAREDIPGSKRLVAYVVPESGAPVPEPDEVKDFIGRSLPAYMVPAAVVVLDVFPLTPNGKVDRRALPSPEEMAGEGGEGLAPRDPGEELVAGIWAEVLGLERVGVLDNFFDLGGDSILSIQVISRVREVFAVDLPARTLFDNPTVADLASAVESQVLAELE
;
A
#
# COMPACT_ATOMS: atom_id res chain seq x y z
N ALA A 1 11.92 21.21 29.83
CA ALA A 1 11.63 19.80 29.55
C ALA A 1 10.69 19.28 30.65
N PRO A 2 9.72 18.40 30.34
CA PRO A 2 8.88 17.82 31.38
C PRO A 2 9.73 16.97 32.34
N GLU A 3 9.49 17.11 33.64
CA GLU A 3 10.16 16.30 34.69
C GLU A 3 9.57 14.89 34.80
N VAL A 4 9.52 14.17 33.67
CA VAL A 4 8.97 12.82 33.61
C VAL A 4 10.09 11.84 33.21
N THR A 5 10.29 10.82 34.04
CA THR A 5 11.23 9.73 33.73
C THR A 5 10.56 8.79 32.72
N VAL A 6 10.96 8.87 31.44
CA VAL A 6 10.53 7.94 30.39
C VAL A 6 11.51 6.77 30.32
N ARG A 7 10.97 5.53 30.39
CA ARG A 7 11.75 4.31 30.21
C ARG A 7 11.61 3.81 28.78
N PRO A 8 12.60 3.07 28.24
CA PRO A 8 12.52 2.49 26.88
C PRO A 8 11.27 1.65 26.65
N ASP A 9 10.76 0.99 27.68
CA ASP A 9 9.56 0.17 27.63
C ASP A 9 8.23 0.94 27.72
N ASN A 10 8.27 2.24 28.05
CA ASN A 10 7.06 3.04 28.03
C ASN A 10 6.51 3.13 26.60
N LEU A 11 5.19 3.30 26.52
CA LEU A 11 4.50 3.42 25.23
C LEU A 11 4.82 4.77 24.61
N ALA A 12 5.24 4.76 23.35
CA ALA A 12 5.47 5.95 22.56
C ALA A 12 4.17 6.42 21.88
N HIS A 13 3.53 5.52 21.14
CA HIS A 13 2.29 5.81 20.41
C HIS A 13 1.52 4.55 20.07
N VAL A 14 0.33 4.75 19.49
CA VAL A 14 -0.55 3.70 18.97
C VAL A 14 -0.79 3.95 17.50
N ILE A 15 -0.53 2.93 16.68
CA ILE A 15 -0.85 2.95 15.24
C ILE A 15 -2.00 1.98 14.98
N TYR A 16 -3.06 2.48 14.35
CA TYR A 16 -4.19 1.65 13.97
C TYR A 16 -3.95 0.98 12.62
N THR A 17 -4.27 -0.31 12.55
CA THR A 17 -4.24 -1.10 11.32
C THR A 17 -5.59 -1.78 11.13
N SER A 18 -5.91 -2.21 9.90
CA SER A 18 -7.09 -3.02 9.60
C SER A 18 -7.12 -4.28 10.46
N GLY A 19 -8.30 -4.74 10.82
CA GLY A 19 -8.50 -5.88 11.70
C GLY A 19 -9.33 -7.00 11.08
N SER A 20 -8.85 -8.25 11.16
CA SER A 20 -9.52 -9.45 10.63
C SER A 20 -10.95 -9.69 11.16
N THR A 21 -11.40 -8.93 12.16
CA THR A 21 -12.73 -9.02 12.76
C THR A 21 -13.63 -7.85 12.36
N GLY A 22 -13.32 -7.11 11.30
CA GLY A 22 -14.11 -5.97 10.82
C GLY A 22 -14.00 -4.72 11.69
N ARG A 23 -12.99 -4.62 12.57
CA ARG A 23 -12.73 -3.42 13.38
C ARG A 23 -11.23 -3.16 13.49
N PRO A 24 -10.77 -1.92 13.25
CA PRO A 24 -9.37 -1.56 13.38
C PRO A 24 -8.76 -1.97 14.73
N LYS A 25 -7.48 -2.33 14.69
CA LYS A 25 -6.70 -2.73 15.88
C LYS A 25 -5.53 -1.77 16.06
N GLY A 26 -5.41 -1.18 17.24
CA GLY A 26 -4.32 -0.24 17.58
C GLY A 26 -3.11 -0.99 18.13
N ALA A 27 -2.03 -1.09 17.37
CA ALA A 27 -0.75 -1.63 17.82
C ALA A 27 -0.07 -0.64 18.77
N VAL A 28 0.32 -1.09 19.95
CA VAL A 28 0.90 -0.26 21.02
C VAL A 28 2.41 -0.37 20.98
N LEU A 29 3.08 0.68 20.51
CA LEU A 29 4.51 0.70 20.21
C LEU A 29 5.34 1.34 21.34
N PRO A 30 6.41 0.68 21.84
CA PRO A 30 7.27 1.22 22.87
C PRO A 30 8.35 2.16 22.30
N HIS A 31 8.87 3.06 23.14
CA HIS A 31 9.94 3.98 22.75
C HIS A 31 11.19 3.25 22.20
N ARG A 32 11.57 2.11 22.79
CA ARG A 32 12.72 1.32 22.30
C ARG A 32 12.57 0.87 20.85
N GLY A 33 11.33 0.55 20.39
CA GLY A 33 11.06 0.16 19.01
C GLY A 33 11.31 1.32 18.05
N VAL A 34 10.88 2.52 18.42
CA VAL A 34 11.14 3.74 17.64
C VAL A 34 12.64 4.04 17.56
N LEU A 35 13.35 4.00 18.71
CA LEU A 35 14.79 4.23 18.76
C LEU A 35 15.56 3.22 17.88
N ARG A 36 15.18 1.95 17.94
CA ARG A 36 15.79 0.86 17.19
C ARG A 36 15.74 1.12 15.67
N VAL A 37 14.56 1.43 15.12
CA VAL A 37 14.39 1.64 13.67
C VAL A 37 15.02 2.95 13.24
N ALA A 38 14.83 4.04 14.00
CA ALA A 38 15.30 5.37 13.61
C ALA A 38 16.83 5.49 13.62
N ARG A 39 17.53 4.66 14.39
CA ARG A 39 19.00 4.68 14.54
C ARG A 39 19.68 3.43 13.98
N ASP A 40 18.99 2.66 13.13
CA ASP A 40 19.60 1.48 12.52
C ASP A 40 20.79 1.86 11.64
N PRO A 41 21.96 1.22 11.80
CA PRO A 41 23.17 1.56 11.03
C PRO A 41 23.01 1.44 9.52
N LYS A 42 22.10 0.56 9.04
CA LYS A 42 21.85 0.41 7.59
C LYS A 42 21.25 1.68 6.97
N LEU A 43 20.52 2.50 7.74
CA LEU A 43 19.98 3.78 7.28
C LEU A 43 21.10 4.85 7.20
N ALA A 44 22.08 4.78 8.07
CA ALA A 44 23.23 5.69 8.12
C ALA A 44 22.80 7.17 8.11
N MET A 45 21.77 7.51 8.92
CA MET A 45 21.30 8.89 9.06
C MET A 45 22.28 9.74 9.85
N THR A 46 22.44 10.99 9.44
CA THR A 46 23.36 11.97 10.05
C THR A 46 22.67 13.34 10.21
N GLU A 47 23.29 14.24 10.97
CA GLU A 47 22.83 15.62 11.13
C GLU A 47 22.84 16.46 9.82
N ARG A 48 23.48 15.94 8.78
CA ARG A 48 23.55 16.61 7.47
C ARG A 48 22.38 16.25 6.56
N ASP A 49 21.56 15.27 6.98
CA ASP A 49 20.45 14.83 6.17
C ASP A 49 19.23 15.74 6.29
N VAL A 50 18.45 15.77 5.21
CA VAL A 50 17.11 16.31 5.20
C VAL A 50 16.19 15.14 4.83
N VAL A 51 15.37 14.73 5.79
CA VAL A 51 14.41 13.61 5.59
C VAL A 51 13.09 14.18 5.08
N GLY A 52 12.61 13.67 3.95
CA GLY A 52 11.28 13.99 3.44
C GLY A 52 10.19 13.26 4.24
N GLN A 53 9.19 14.00 4.74
CA GLN A 53 8.02 13.44 5.40
C GLN A 53 6.85 13.45 4.42
N LEU A 54 6.57 12.28 3.80
CA LEU A 54 5.53 12.08 2.80
C LEU A 54 4.38 11.22 3.34
N ALA A 55 4.68 10.29 4.24
CA ALA A 55 3.68 9.43 4.83
C ALA A 55 2.79 10.20 5.82
N THR A 56 1.51 9.84 5.88
CA THR A 56 0.61 10.37 6.91
C THR A 56 1.08 9.91 8.30
N VAL A 57 0.85 10.72 9.33
CA VAL A 57 1.22 10.38 10.71
C VAL A 57 0.42 9.20 11.29
N SER A 58 -0.69 8.82 10.64
CA SER A 58 -1.47 7.65 11.00
C SER A 58 -0.88 6.34 10.46
N PHE A 59 0.11 6.42 9.57
CA PHE A 59 0.84 5.29 9.02
C PHE A 59 2.19 5.14 9.74
N ASP A 60 2.63 3.91 9.98
CA ASP A 60 3.84 3.65 10.77
C ASP A 60 5.13 4.16 10.10
N ALA A 61 5.14 4.28 8.76
CA ALA A 61 6.24 4.92 8.05
C ALA A 61 6.47 6.38 8.46
N GLY A 62 5.41 7.13 8.83
CA GLY A 62 5.55 8.47 9.41
C GLY A 62 6.38 8.46 10.70
N THR A 63 6.32 7.38 11.49
CA THR A 63 7.21 7.20 12.65
C THR A 63 8.68 7.13 12.23
N LEU A 64 8.98 6.39 11.16
CA LEU A 64 10.34 6.31 10.63
C LEU A 64 10.83 7.68 10.16
N GLU A 65 10.07 8.36 9.31
CA GLU A 65 10.45 9.65 8.72
C GLU A 65 10.75 10.69 9.80
N ILE A 66 9.82 10.89 10.74
CA ILE A 66 9.94 11.89 11.80
C ILE A 66 11.12 11.58 12.73
N TRP A 67 11.17 10.36 13.25
CA TRP A 67 12.12 10.02 14.28
C TRP A 67 13.54 9.73 13.74
N SER A 68 13.66 9.24 12.49
CA SER A 68 15.00 9.13 11.88
C SER A 68 15.62 10.51 11.60
N ALA A 69 14.83 11.55 11.34
CA ALA A 69 15.32 12.90 11.31
C ALA A 69 15.72 13.39 12.72
N LEU A 70 14.76 13.46 13.62
CA LEU A 70 14.95 14.14 14.92
C LEU A 70 15.97 13.45 15.82
N LEU A 71 16.01 12.12 15.86
CA LEU A 71 16.95 11.36 16.74
C LEU A 71 18.38 11.33 16.21
N ASN A 72 18.61 11.70 14.95
CA ASN A 72 19.95 11.78 14.36
C ASN A 72 20.40 13.23 14.12
N GLY A 73 19.64 14.22 14.61
CA GLY A 73 19.97 15.65 14.44
C GLY A 73 19.76 16.18 13.03
N ALA A 74 19.10 15.41 12.16
CA ALA A 74 18.78 15.79 10.80
C ALA A 74 17.59 16.75 10.73
N ALA A 75 17.40 17.41 9.60
CA ALA A 75 16.21 18.21 9.32
C ALA A 75 15.06 17.33 8.81
N LEU A 76 13.82 17.75 9.08
CA LEU A 76 12.61 17.16 8.55
C LEU A 76 11.93 18.12 7.58
N ALA A 77 11.81 17.74 6.31
CA ALA A 77 11.05 18.48 5.30
C ALA A 77 9.64 17.90 5.22
N VAL A 78 8.66 18.67 5.68
CA VAL A 78 7.25 18.24 5.66
C VAL A 78 6.64 18.54 4.31
N SER A 79 6.04 17.52 3.68
CA SER A 79 5.35 17.67 2.39
C SER A 79 4.03 18.41 2.55
N PRO A 80 3.50 19.02 1.47
CA PRO A 80 2.12 19.49 1.45
C PRO A 80 1.15 18.35 1.80
N THR A 81 0.00 18.67 2.39
CA THR A 81 -1.01 17.68 2.84
C THR A 81 -1.82 17.06 1.70
N ARG A 82 -1.33 17.11 0.47
CA ARG A 82 -1.99 16.60 -0.74
C ARG A 82 -1.20 15.47 -1.38
N VAL A 83 -1.87 14.64 -2.14
CA VAL A 83 -1.22 13.67 -3.02
C VAL A 83 -0.46 14.43 -4.10
N MET A 84 0.83 14.13 -4.27
CA MET A 84 1.72 14.78 -5.24
C MET A 84 1.94 13.87 -6.45
N SER A 85 1.96 14.46 -7.62
CA SER A 85 2.45 13.82 -8.85
C SER A 85 3.96 13.53 -8.76
N ALA A 86 4.52 12.75 -9.70
CA ALA A 86 5.95 12.52 -9.78
C ALA A 86 6.74 13.84 -9.93
N ALA A 87 6.25 14.77 -10.78
CA ALA A 87 6.86 16.08 -10.98
C ALA A 87 6.84 16.93 -9.71
N GLU A 88 5.68 17.04 -9.03
CA GLU A 88 5.53 17.76 -7.76
C GLU A 88 6.36 17.15 -6.65
N THR A 89 6.49 15.82 -6.63
CA THR A 89 7.39 15.12 -5.71
C THR A 89 8.84 15.54 -5.99
N GLY A 90 9.25 15.58 -7.26
CA GLY A 90 10.58 16.07 -7.65
C GLY A 90 10.85 17.50 -7.22
N GLU A 91 9.92 18.40 -7.46
CA GLU A 91 10.02 19.81 -7.03
C GLU A 91 10.15 19.92 -5.50
N PHE A 92 9.34 19.19 -4.76
CA PHE A 92 9.44 19.14 -3.29
C PHE A 92 10.82 18.64 -2.85
N LEU A 93 11.31 17.54 -3.40
CA LEU A 93 12.60 16.95 -3.04
C LEU A 93 13.74 17.93 -3.30
N HIS A 94 13.76 18.55 -4.49
CA HIS A 94 14.82 19.48 -4.89
C HIS A 94 14.75 20.83 -4.14
N SER A 95 13.56 21.44 -4.06
CA SER A 95 13.39 22.75 -3.41
C SER A 95 13.68 22.72 -1.91
N ARG A 96 13.48 21.56 -1.26
CA ARG A 96 13.76 21.37 0.17
C ARG A 96 15.13 20.74 0.45
N GLY A 97 15.90 20.41 -0.59
CA GLY A 97 17.19 19.76 -0.44
C GLY A 97 17.10 18.40 0.25
N VAL A 98 16.04 17.64 0.00
CA VAL A 98 15.83 16.33 0.62
C VAL A 98 16.93 15.37 0.20
N THR A 99 17.51 14.66 1.17
CA THR A 99 18.58 13.67 0.96
C THR A 99 18.17 12.24 1.22
N ALA A 100 17.09 12.04 1.98
CA ALA A 100 16.57 10.73 2.33
C ALA A 100 15.03 10.75 2.34
N ILE A 101 14.41 9.71 1.73
CA ILE A 101 12.95 9.55 1.72
C ILE A 101 12.55 8.11 2.01
N TRP A 102 11.31 7.95 2.48
CA TRP A 102 10.56 6.72 2.39
C TRP A 102 9.39 6.91 1.41
N ILE A 103 9.16 5.92 0.55
CA ILE A 103 8.01 5.88 -0.37
C ILE A 103 7.49 4.46 -0.52
N THR A 104 6.20 4.30 -0.83
CA THR A 104 5.62 2.99 -1.12
C THR A 104 6.19 2.41 -2.42
N ALA A 105 6.22 1.07 -2.54
CA ALA A 105 6.71 0.41 -3.74
C ALA A 105 5.98 0.88 -5.01
N GLY A 106 4.65 1.06 -4.96
CA GLY A 106 3.87 1.56 -6.09
C GLY A 106 4.30 2.96 -6.55
N LEU A 107 4.43 3.92 -5.62
CA LEU A 107 4.88 5.28 -5.96
C LEU A 107 6.34 5.29 -6.44
N PHE A 108 7.20 4.43 -5.88
CA PHE A 108 8.57 4.27 -6.36
C PHE A 108 8.60 3.82 -7.82
N HIS A 109 7.81 2.80 -8.19
CA HIS A 109 7.74 2.30 -9.56
C HIS A 109 7.26 3.38 -10.52
N GLU A 110 6.16 4.06 -10.18
CA GLU A 110 5.59 5.15 -10.99
C GLU A 110 6.60 6.27 -11.26
N ILE A 111 7.29 6.75 -10.23
CA ILE A 111 8.30 7.80 -10.40
C ILE A 111 9.44 7.31 -11.29
N VAL A 112 9.93 6.07 -11.10
CA VAL A 112 11.02 5.51 -11.90
C VAL A 112 10.62 5.31 -13.36
N ASP A 113 9.36 4.98 -13.63
CA ASP A 113 8.85 4.85 -14.99
C ASP A 113 8.66 6.21 -15.66
N SER A 114 8.17 7.19 -14.94
CA SER A 114 8.00 8.56 -15.41
C SER A 114 9.35 9.25 -15.64
N ASP A 115 10.13 9.45 -14.59
CA ASP A 115 11.47 10.07 -14.67
C ASP A 115 12.31 9.74 -13.44
N VAL A 116 13.29 8.87 -13.61
CA VAL A 116 14.21 8.49 -12.52
C VAL A 116 14.98 9.69 -11.94
N ARG A 117 15.16 10.77 -12.72
CA ARG A 117 15.89 12.00 -12.31
C ARG A 117 15.17 12.76 -11.20
N VAL A 118 13.89 12.50 -10.95
CA VAL A 118 13.15 12.97 -9.77
C VAL A 118 13.90 12.68 -8.47
N PHE A 119 14.63 11.56 -8.43
CA PHE A 119 15.44 11.17 -7.28
C PHE A 119 16.88 11.73 -7.28
N SER A 120 17.24 12.58 -8.25
CA SER A 120 18.55 13.21 -8.25
C SER A 120 18.72 14.10 -7.01
N GLY A 121 19.89 14.03 -6.37
CA GLY A 121 20.13 14.74 -5.11
C GLY A 121 19.83 13.91 -3.84
N LEU A 122 19.08 12.81 -3.94
CA LEU A 122 18.95 11.86 -2.85
C LEU A 122 20.22 11.04 -2.66
N ARG A 123 20.50 10.66 -1.42
CA ARG A 123 21.50 9.63 -1.09
C ARG A 123 20.84 8.32 -0.66
N LEU A 124 19.58 8.39 -0.19
CA LEU A 124 18.87 7.24 0.35
C LEU A 124 17.39 7.26 -0.05
N ILE A 125 16.97 6.17 -0.67
CA ILE A 125 15.56 5.86 -0.92
C ILE A 125 15.25 4.59 -0.13
N MET A 126 14.30 4.67 0.79
CA MET A 126 13.70 3.54 1.45
C MET A 126 12.35 3.27 0.80
N SER A 127 12.10 2.03 0.39
CA SER A 127 10.83 1.65 -0.23
C SER A 127 10.34 0.32 0.33
N GLY A 128 9.04 0.11 0.31
CA GLY A 128 8.43 -1.10 0.84
C GLY A 128 6.92 -1.00 0.90
N GLY A 129 6.33 -1.77 1.82
CA GLY A 129 4.86 -1.83 1.95
C GLY A 129 4.21 -2.79 0.97
N ASP A 130 4.84 -3.08 -0.17
CA ASP A 130 4.48 -4.12 -1.14
C ASP A 130 5.76 -4.66 -1.81
N THR A 131 5.61 -5.56 -2.79
CA THR A 131 6.74 -6.13 -3.53
C THR A 131 7.46 -5.05 -4.33
N LEU A 132 8.76 -4.88 -4.07
CA LEU A 132 9.59 -3.93 -4.78
C LEU A 132 10.16 -4.58 -6.05
N SER A 133 10.04 -3.90 -7.18
CA SER A 133 10.52 -4.41 -8.48
C SER A 133 12.05 -4.34 -8.58
N PRO A 134 12.73 -5.47 -8.83
CA PRO A 134 14.16 -5.49 -9.07
C PRO A 134 14.63 -4.60 -10.22
N ALA A 135 13.86 -4.60 -11.33
CA ALA A 135 14.20 -3.81 -12.52
C ALA A 135 14.24 -2.30 -12.23
N HIS A 136 13.26 -1.80 -11.46
CA HIS A 136 13.21 -0.38 -11.08
C HIS A 136 14.37 -0.02 -10.15
N CYS A 137 14.71 -0.89 -9.20
CA CYS A 137 15.87 -0.67 -8.33
C CYS A 137 17.18 -0.61 -9.12
N VAL A 138 17.39 -1.55 -10.04
CA VAL A 138 18.58 -1.57 -10.93
C VAL A 138 18.64 -0.30 -11.78
N LYS A 139 17.50 0.16 -12.33
CA LYS A 139 17.44 1.41 -13.10
C LYS A 139 17.88 2.61 -12.27
N VAL A 140 17.42 2.72 -11.01
CA VAL A 140 17.80 3.83 -10.11
C VAL A 140 19.29 3.79 -9.79
N VAL A 141 19.82 2.67 -9.26
CA VAL A 141 21.25 2.59 -8.86
C VAL A 141 22.20 2.68 -10.05
N GLY A 142 21.75 2.29 -11.24
CA GLY A 142 22.53 2.39 -12.47
C GLY A 142 22.57 3.80 -13.06
N GLN A 143 21.49 4.56 -12.93
CA GLN A 143 21.41 5.92 -13.52
C GLN A 143 21.76 7.03 -12.53
N LEU A 144 21.64 6.77 -11.21
CA LEU A 144 21.93 7.73 -10.16
C LEU A 144 23.05 7.21 -9.25
N PRO A 145 24.31 7.31 -9.67
CA PRO A 145 25.44 6.86 -8.87
C PRO A 145 25.47 7.61 -7.53
N GLY A 146 25.59 6.86 -6.42
CA GLY A 146 25.57 7.42 -5.07
C GLY A 146 24.22 7.35 -4.36
N VAL A 147 23.13 7.08 -5.06
CA VAL A 147 21.82 6.80 -4.44
C VAL A 147 21.81 5.33 -3.97
N ARG A 148 21.45 5.15 -2.70
CA ARG A 148 21.20 3.81 -2.13
C ARG A 148 19.69 3.57 -2.11
N VAL A 149 19.28 2.40 -2.60
CA VAL A 149 17.89 1.94 -2.48
C VAL A 149 17.84 0.84 -1.42
N ILE A 150 16.90 0.93 -0.50
CA ILE A 150 16.66 -0.06 0.55
C ILE A 150 15.22 -0.58 0.41
N ASN A 151 15.09 -1.90 0.22
CA ASN A 151 13.82 -2.58 0.40
C ASN A 151 13.58 -2.82 1.89
N GLY A 152 12.57 -2.19 2.46
CA GLY A 152 12.19 -2.30 3.86
C GLY A 152 10.95 -3.17 4.05
N TYR A 153 11.08 -4.18 4.91
CA TYR A 153 9.98 -5.07 5.27
C TYR A 153 9.73 -5.03 6.78
N GLY A 154 8.47 -4.99 7.16
CA GLY A 154 8.02 -5.15 8.54
C GLY A 154 6.52 -4.93 8.69
N PRO A 155 5.87 -5.65 9.62
CA PRO A 155 4.52 -5.31 10.07
C PRO A 155 4.59 -4.18 11.11
N THR A 156 3.52 -3.43 11.24
CA THR A 156 3.39 -2.35 12.25
C THR A 156 3.67 -2.84 13.67
N GLU A 157 3.29 -4.08 13.97
CA GLU A 157 3.55 -4.74 15.26
C GLU A 157 5.05 -4.97 15.56
N GLY A 158 5.90 -4.88 14.51
CA GLY A 158 7.36 -4.90 14.60
C GLY A 158 8.01 -3.52 14.60
N THR A 159 7.25 -2.45 14.70
CA THR A 159 7.65 -1.03 14.60
C THR A 159 8.37 -0.74 13.28
N VAL A 160 7.60 -0.51 12.23
CA VAL A 160 7.99 -0.14 10.86
C VAL A 160 8.79 -1.23 10.15
N PHE A 161 10.11 -1.28 10.34
CA PHE A 161 10.98 -2.26 9.71
C PHE A 161 11.46 -3.33 10.68
N THR A 162 11.47 -4.56 10.21
CA THR A 162 12.07 -5.70 10.88
C THR A 162 13.28 -6.24 10.13
N SER A 163 13.27 -6.10 8.80
CA SER A 163 14.42 -6.43 7.95
C SER A 163 14.61 -5.41 6.85
N LEU A 164 15.84 -5.29 6.37
CA LEU A 164 16.25 -4.37 5.31
C LEU A 164 17.15 -5.10 4.33
N PHE A 165 16.86 -4.94 3.03
CA PHE A 165 17.74 -5.35 1.94
C PHE A 165 18.29 -4.10 1.25
N VAL A 166 19.63 -3.95 1.26
CA VAL A 166 20.30 -2.84 0.62
C VAL A 166 20.63 -3.24 -0.83
N VAL A 167 19.99 -2.57 -1.77
CA VAL A 167 20.31 -2.73 -3.19
C VAL A 167 21.60 -1.99 -3.48
N ASN A 168 22.60 -2.71 -3.94
CA ASN A 168 23.89 -2.16 -4.33
C ASN A 168 24.09 -2.29 -5.86
N GLY A 169 25.12 -1.63 -6.40
CA GLY A 169 25.41 -1.64 -7.82
C GLY A 169 25.75 -3.02 -8.42
N ASN A 170 25.97 -4.03 -7.59
CA ASN A 170 26.24 -5.42 -8.01
C ASN A 170 24.96 -6.28 -8.01
N TYR A 171 23.80 -5.73 -7.61
CA TYR A 171 22.55 -6.48 -7.64
C TYR A 171 22.10 -6.71 -9.08
N ALA A 172 22.06 -7.98 -9.47
CA ALA A 172 21.79 -8.35 -10.87
C ALA A 172 20.31 -8.23 -11.27
N GLY A 173 19.40 -7.99 -10.31
CA GLY A 173 17.97 -7.85 -10.58
C GLY A 173 17.27 -9.13 -11.03
N THR A 174 17.86 -10.29 -10.78
CA THR A 174 17.30 -11.59 -11.14
C THR A 174 16.54 -12.20 -9.95
N GLY A 175 15.35 -12.69 -10.20
CA GLY A 175 14.48 -13.27 -9.17
C GLY A 175 13.70 -12.23 -8.34
N PRO A 176 12.91 -12.66 -7.34
CA PRO A 176 12.17 -11.77 -6.46
C PRO A 176 13.10 -10.93 -5.58
N MET A 177 12.66 -9.72 -5.23
CA MET A 177 13.40 -8.83 -4.34
C MET A 177 13.45 -9.40 -2.92
N PRO A 178 14.63 -9.70 -2.35
CA PRO A 178 14.72 -10.14 -0.97
C PRO A 178 14.17 -9.08 0.00
N ILE A 179 13.61 -9.52 1.12
CA ILE A 179 13.25 -8.62 2.23
C ILE A 179 14.41 -8.39 3.20
N GLY A 180 15.55 -8.99 2.92
CA GLY A 180 16.84 -8.68 3.54
C GLY A 180 17.10 -9.37 4.88
N THR A 181 18.00 -8.78 5.65
CA THR A 181 18.42 -9.28 6.94
C THR A 181 17.81 -8.46 8.08
N PRO A 182 17.57 -9.05 9.25
CA PRO A 182 17.03 -8.34 10.42
C PRO A 182 17.82 -7.06 10.74
N ILE A 183 17.13 -6.04 11.20
CA ILE A 183 17.78 -4.83 11.75
C ILE A 183 18.22 -5.07 13.19
N ALA A 184 19.08 -4.20 13.70
CA ALA A 184 19.62 -4.31 15.05
C ALA A 184 18.51 -4.45 16.11
N GLY A 185 18.68 -5.32 17.09
CA GLY A 185 17.70 -5.56 18.15
C GLY A 185 16.43 -6.31 17.72
N THR A 186 16.45 -6.95 16.53
CA THR A 186 15.33 -7.78 16.01
C THR A 186 15.74 -9.24 15.96
N GLY A 187 14.98 -10.11 16.63
CA GLY A 187 15.03 -11.55 16.41
C GLY A 187 14.03 -11.98 15.35
N VAL A 188 14.45 -12.90 14.49
CA VAL A 188 13.63 -13.45 13.43
C VAL A 188 13.73 -14.96 13.44
N TYR A 189 12.57 -15.63 13.44
CA TYR A 189 12.48 -17.07 13.34
C TYR A 189 11.59 -17.45 12.15
N VAL A 190 12.03 -18.43 11.37
CA VAL A 190 11.23 -19.05 10.29
C VAL A 190 10.87 -20.44 10.76
N LEU A 191 9.58 -20.64 11.08
CA LEU A 191 9.13 -21.82 11.84
C LEU A 191 8.07 -22.63 11.08
N ASP A 192 8.04 -23.93 11.36
CA ASP A 192 6.96 -24.83 10.98
C ASP A 192 5.74 -24.69 11.91
N ALA A 193 4.66 -25.44 11.62
CA ALA A 193 3.44 -25.43 12.42
C ALA A 193 3.63 -25.93 13.86
N ALA A 194 4.74 -26.63 14.15
CA ALA A 194 5.11 -27.08 15.48
C ALA A 194 6.11 -26.15 16.19
N LEU A 195 6.28 -24.92 15.66
CA LEU A 195 7.21 -23.90 16.13
C LEU A 195 8.68 -24.38 16.13
N ARG A 196 9.06 -25.23 15.18
CA ARG A 196 10.47 -25.65 15.00
C ARG A 196 11.09 -24.88 13.85
N PRO A 197 12.36 -24.42 13.96
CA PRO A 197 13.07 -23.78 12.87
C PRO A 197 13.14 -24.67 11.63
N VAL A 198 12.86 -24.10 10.45
CA VAL A 198 12.98 -24.78 9.18
C VAL A 198 14.39 -24.55 8.58
N PRO A 199 14.91 -25.49 7.78
CA PRO A 199 16.20 -25.32 7.10
C PRO A 199 16.16 -24.16 6.09
N PRO A 200 17.32 -23.54 5.75
CA PRO A 200 17.42 -22.58 4.66
C PRO A 200 16.82 -23.12 3.36
N GLY A 201 16.15 -22.28 2.60
CA GLY A 201 15.42 -22.64 1.38
C GLY A 201 14.03 -23.19 1.59
N VAL A 202 13.69 -23.67 2.78
CA VAL A 202 12.34 -24.16 3.12
C VAL A 202 11.48 -23.01 3.62
N ALA A 203 10.25 -22.90 3.10
CA ALA A 203 9.30 -21.91 3.54
C ALA A 203 8.73 -22.24 4.93
N GLY A 204 8.64 -21.24 5.79
CA GLY A 204 8.02 -21.32 7.11
C GLY A 204 7.36 -19.99 7.48
N GLU A 205 6.54 -20.00 8.51
CA GLU A 205 5.91 -18.78 9.01
C GLU A 205 6.94 -17.92 9.74
N LEU A 206 6.92 -16.62 9.46
CA LEU A 206 7.80 -15.63 10.06
C LEU A 206 7.31 -15.23 11.45
N TYR A 207 8.17 -15.38 12.44
CA TYR A 207 7.97 -14.89 13.79
C TYR A 207 9.03 -13.83 14.14
N LEU A 208 8.62 -12.78 14.82
CA LEU A 208 9.46 -11.63 15.16
C LEU A 208 9.59 -11.50 16.68
N SER A 209 10.78 -11.15 17.15
CA SER A 209 11.05 -10.86 18.56
C SER A 209 11.99 -9.65 18.72
N GLY A 210 12.25 -9.25 19.94
CA GLY A 210 13.21 -8.19 20.26
C GLY A 210 12.57 -6.82 20.50
N ASP A 211 13.39 -5.77 20.40
CA ASP A 211 13.06 -4.42 20.87
C ASP A 211 11.95 -3.72 20.05
N GLY A 212 11.76 -4.12 18.81
CA GLY A 212 10.73 -3.57 17.92
C GLY A 212 9.33 -4.05 18.21
N MET A 213 9.15 -5.04 19.05
CA MET A 213 7.86 -5.67 19.29
C MET A 213 6.87 -4.73 19.97
N ALA A 214 5.67 -4.60 19.39
CA ALA A 214 4.54 -3.97 20.05
C ALA A 214 4.20 -4.71 21.36
N ARG A 215 3.63 -3.99 22.33
CA ARG A 215 3.16 -4.61 23.57
C ARG A 215 1.94 -5.50 23.35
N GLY A 216 1.15 -5.20 22.33
CA GLY A 216 -0.09 -5.86 21.94
C GLY A 216 -1.04 -4.87 21.29
N TYR A 217 -2.33 -5.17 21.29
CA TYR A 217 -3.39 -4.33 20.73
C TYR A 217 -4.24 -3.71 21.83
N VAL A 218 -4.54 -2.41 21.71
CA VAL A 218 -5.36 -1.65 22.68
C VAL A 218 -6.72 -2.32 22.87
N ASN A 219 -7.05 -2.65 24.13
CA ASN A 219 -8.35 -3.25 24.52
C ASN A 219 -8.75 -4.50 23.70
N ARG A 220 -7.77 -5.24 23.19
CA ARG A 220 -7.97 -6.46 22.41
C ARG A 220 -7.17 -7.65 22.96
N PRO A 221 -7.45 -8.13 24.21
CA PRO A 221 -6.62 -9.16 24.85
C PRO A 221 -6.63 -10.48 24.07
N ARG A 222 -7.75 -10.87 23.46
CA ARG A 222 -7.87 -12.11 22.71
C ARG A 222 -6.92 -12.13 21.51
N ILE A 223 -7.01 -11.17 20.61
CA ILE A 223 -6.15 -11.13 19.41
C ILE A 223 -4.69 -10.84 19.80
N THR A 224 -4.45 -10.14 20.92
CA THR A 224 -3.10 -9.98 21.46
C THR A 224 -2.52 -11.34 21.84
N ALA A 225 -3.25 -12.19 22.55
CA ALA A 225 -2.79 -13.51 22.94
C ALA A 225 -2.62 -14.47 21.73
N GLU A 226 -3.44 -14.32 20.70
CA GLU A 226 -3.36 -15.11 19.46
C GLU A 226 -2.12 -14.77 18.60
N ARG A 227 -1.70 -13.50 18.61
CA ARG A 227 -0.61 -13.01 17.75
C ARG A 227 0.72 -12.84 18.49
N PHE A 228 0.72 -12.54 19.79
CA PHE A 228 1.92 -12.37 20.61
C PHE A 228 2.09 -13.58 21.52
N VAL A 229 2.69 -14.63 20.97
CA VAL A 229 2.86 -15.92 21.62
C VAL A 229 4.16 -16.00 22.42
N ALA A 230 4.31 -17.01 23.28
CA ALA A 230 5.56 -17.24 23.98
C ALA A 230 6.72 -17.48 23.02
N ASP A 231 7.89 -16.92 23.33
CA ASP A 231 9.12 -17.13 22.56
C ASP A 231 9.93 -18.28 23.20
N PRO A 232 9.94 -19.49 22.61
CA PRO A 232 10.67 -20.62 23.16
C PRO A 232 12.18 -20.52 22.97
N PHE A 233 12.66 -19.56 22.19
CA PHE A 233 14.08 -19.35 21.89
C PHE A 233 14.68 -18.19 22.65
N GLY A 234 13.85 -17.34 23.26
CA GLY A 234 14.26 -16.17 24.00
C GLY A 234 14.33 -16.38 25.53
N PRO A 235 14.64 -15.34 26.31
CA PRO A 235 14.61 -15.37 27.74
C PRO A 235 13.23 -15.76 28.30
N PRO A 236 13.15 -16.33 29.51
CA PRO A 236 11.88 -16.64 30.15
C PRO A 236 10.95 -15.44 30.23
N GLY A 237 9.68 -15.60 29.77
CA GLY A 237 8.68 -14.55 29.71
C GLY A 237 8.74 -13.66 28.47
N SER A 238 9.69 -13.88 27.54
CA SER A 238 9.71 -13.20 26.26
C SER A 238 8.60 -13.69 25.35
N ARG A 239 8.25 -12.85 24.39
CA ARG A 239 7.20 -13.12 23.41
C ARG A 239 7.72 -12.87 22.01
N MET A 240 7.15 -13.59 21.04
CA MET A 240 7.35 -13.36 19.63
C MET A 240 6.00 -13.05 18.96
N TYR A 241 6.04 -12.24 17.91
CA TYR A 241 4.88 -11.88 17.09
C TYR A 241 4.75 -12.82 15.92
N ARG A 242 3.58 -13.44 15.78
CA ARG A 242 3.19 -14.29 14.68
C ARG A 242 2.71 -13.42 13.52
N SER A 243 3.52 -13.25 12.46
CA SER A 243 3.26 -12.30 11.39
C SER A 243 2.14 -12.75 10.42
N GLY A 244 2.02 -14.04 10.20
CA GLY A 244 1.19 -14.62 9.13
C GLY A 244 1.87 -14.57 7.76
N ASP A 245 3.12 -14.15 7.67
CA ASP A 245 3.90 -14.16 6.44
C ASP A 245 4.69 -15.46 6.30
N LEU A 246 4.67 -16.09 5.12
CA LEU A 246 5.55 -17.19 4.76
C LEU A 246 6.81 -16.63 4.12
N VAL A 247 7.94 -17.01 4.67
CA VAL A 247 9.26 -16.58 4.20
C VAL A 247 10.21 -17.78 4.14
N ARG A 248 11.37 -17.60 3.52
CA ARG A 248 12.47 -18.56 3.57
C ARG A 248 13.81 -17.82 3.70
N TRP A 249 14.79 -18.48 4.33
CA TRP A 249 16.16 -18.03 4.30
C TRP A 249 16.82 -18.38 2.97
N LEU A 250 17.45 -17.41 2.34
CA LEU A 250 18.29 -17.62 1.18
C LEU A 250 19.71 -18.05 1.62
N PRO A 251 20.51 -18.69 0.72
CA PRO A 251 21.87 -19.11 1.05
C PRO A 251 22.82 -17.98 1.48
N ASP A 252 22.54 -16.75 1.05
CA ASP A 252 23.31 -15.54 1.38
C ASP A 252 22.90 -14.90 2.72
N GLY A 253 21.97 -15.51 3.45
CA GLY A 253 21.48 -15.03 4.74
C GLY A 253 20.39 -13.97 4.66
N ASN A 254 19.89 -13.63 3.47
CA ASN A 254 18.72 -12.79 3.32
C ASN A 254 17.43 -13.58 3.50
N LEU A 255 16.38 -12.91 3.90
CA LEU A 255 15.01 -13.42 3.87
C LEU A 255 14.37 -13.14 2.52
N ASP A 256 13.61 -14.10 2.01
CA ASP A 256 12.76 -13.99 0.83
C ASP A 256 11.30 -14.18 1.24
N PHE A 257 10.44 -13.26 0.76
CA PHE A 257 9.00 -13.33 1.00
C PHE A 257 8.35 -14.27 -0.01
N VAL A 258 7.57 -15.24 0.47
CA VAL A 258 6.91 -16.23 -0.38
C VAL A 258 5.43 -15.90 -0.58
N SER A 259 4.70 -15.74 0.52
CA SER A 259 3.25 -15.47 0.50
C SER A 259 2.74 -15.14 1.90
N ARG A 260 1.41 -15.05 2.05
CA ARG A 260 0.76 -15.00 3.36
C ARG A 260 0.04 -16.32 3.69
N THR A 261 -0.08 -16.60 4.97
CA THR A 261 -0.87 -17.74 5.49
C THR A 261 -2.36 -17.39 5.63
N ASP A 262 -2.70 -16.10 5.60
CA ASP A 262 -4.07 -15.56 5.71
C ASP A 262 -4.46 -14.79 4.44
N PHE A 263 -5.70 -14.28 4.42
CA PHE A 263 -6.25 -13.53 3.28
C PHE A 263 -5.94 -12.03 3.33
N GLN A 264 -5.07 -11.61 4.23
CA GLN A 264 -4.63 -10.22 4.28
C GLN A 264 -3.81 -9.88 3.04
N VAL A 265 -4.07 -8.73 2.47
CA VAL A 265 -3.39 -8.23 1.27
C VAL A 265 -2.69 -6.91 1.54
N LYS A 266 -1.69 -6.62 0.72
CA LYS A 266 -1.11 -5.29 0.65
C LYS A 266 -1.48 -4.70 -0.71
N ILE A 267 -2.04 -3.49 -0.70
CA ILE A 267 -2.37 -2.73 -1.90
C ILE A 267 -1.88 -1.31 -1.68
N ARG A 268 -0.98 -0.83 -2.54
CA ARG A 268 -0.36 0.51 -2.44
C ARG A 268 0.25 0.80 -1.07
N GLY A 269 0.89 -0.20 -0.49
CA GLY A 269 1.49 -0.12 0.84
C GLY A 269 0.51 -0.18 2.01
N GLN A 270 -0.80 -0.15 1.76
CA GLN A 270 -1.82 -0.30 2.79
C GLN A 270 -2.05 -1.77 3.11
N ARG A 271 -2.07 -2.10 4.39
CA ARG A 271 -2.38 -3.44 4.88
C ARG A 271 -3.90 -3.57 5.02
N ILE A 272 -4.53 -4.43 4.23
CA ILE A 272 -5.97 -4.58 4.12
C ILE A 272 -6.38 -5.98 4.54
N GLU A 273 -7.31 -6.05 5.48
CA GLU A 273 -8.00 -7.27 5.88
C GLU A 273 -9.28 -7.39 5.02
N LEU A 274 -9.30 -8.30 4.07
CA LEU A 274 -10.45 -8.48 3.17
C LEU A 274 -11.74 -8.76 3.96
N GLY A 275 -11.66 -9.51 5.07
CA GLY A 275 -12.80 -9.79 5.95
C GLY A 275 -13.44 -8.55 6.60
N GLU A 276 -12.73 -7.42 6.70
CA GLU A 276 -13.29 -6.15 7.17
C GLU A 276 -14.25 -5.57 6.13
N ILE A 277 -13.86 -5.64 4.87
CA ILE A 277 -14.68 -5.18 3.74
C ILE A 277 -15.85 -6.14 3.53
N GLU A 278 -15.61 -7.47 3.62
CA GLU A 278 -16.66 -8.50 3.55
C GLU A 278 -17.73 -8.26 4.62
N SER A 279 -17.31 -7.95 5.85
CA SER A 279 -18.24 -7.66 6.95
C SER A 279 -19.04 -6.38 6.71
N ALA A 280 -18.43 -5.36 6.13
CA ALA A 280 -19.12 -4.11 5.78
C ALA A 280 -20.13 -4.35 4.65
N ALA A 281 -19.74 -5.05 3.58
CA ALA A 281 -20.63 -5.39 2.47
C ALA A 281 -21.82 -6.26 2.90
N ALA A 282 -21.57 -7.27 3.76
CA ALA A 282 -22.63 -8.10 4.33
C ALA A 282 -23.59 -7.34 5.27
N GLY A 283 -23.23 -6.15 5.73
CA GLY A 283 -24.10 -5.26 6.48
C GLY A 283 -25.10 -4.47 5.63
N TYR A 284 -24.96 -4.50 4.31
CA TYR A 284 -25.91 -3.83 3.41
C TYR A 284 -27.24 -4.61 3.35
N PRO A 285 -28.41 -3.95 3.49
CA PRO A 285 -29.70 -4.60 3.45
C PRO A 285 -29.93 -5.36 2.15
N GLY A 286 -30.28 -6.65 2.24
CA GLY A 286 -30.52 -7.50 1.08
C GLY A 286 -29.29 -8.27 0.60
N VAL A 287 -28.11 -8.15 1.23
CA VAL A 287 -26.93 -8.98 0.97
C VAL A 287 -26.89 -10.17 1.92
N ALA A 288 -26.99 -11.38 1.39
CA ALA A 288 -26.87 -12.63 2.15
C ALA A 288 -25.42 -13.03 2.40
N GLN A 289 -24.57 -12.86 1.40
CA GLN A 289 -23.15 -13.25 1.47
C GLN A 289 -22.30 -12.21 0.75
N ALA A 290 -21.11 -11.98 1.28
CA ALA A 290 -20.10 -11.12 0.67
C ALA A 290 -18.73 -11.78 0.70
N LEU A 291 -17.96 -11.61 -0.34
CA LEU A 291 -16.58 -12.05 -0.47
C LEU A 291 -15.78 -10.94 -1.17
N VAL A 292 -14.55 -10.71 -0.73
CA VAL A 292 -13.69 -9.69 -1.34
C VAL A 292 -12.38 -10.32 -1.79
N LEU A 293 -11.94 -9.94 -2.97
CA LEU A 293 -10.64 -10.35 -3.53
C LEU A 293 -9.79 -9.14 -3.87
N ALA A 294 -8.49 -9.29 -3.69
CA ALA A 294 -7.52 -8.45 -4.37
C ALA A 294 -7.20 -9.11 -5.72
N ARG A 295 -7.74 -8.54 -6.80
CA ARG A 295 -7.50 -9.02 -8.17
C ARG A 295 -6.36 -8.25 -8.82
N GLU A 296 -5.66 -8.92 -9.70
CA GLU A 296 -4.61 -8.35 -10.53
C GLU A 296 -4.84 -8.85 -11.98
N ASP A 297 -5.91 -8.35 -12.59
CA ASP A 297 -6.31 -8.73 -13.94
C ASP A 297 -5.37 -8.09 -14.98
N ILE A 298 -4.82 -6.92 -14.65
CA ILE A 298 -3.74 -6.25 -15.39
C ILE A 298 -2.47 -6.34 -14.54
N PRO A 299 -1.35 -6.86 -15.10
CA PRO A 299 -0.09 -6.95 -14.37
C PRO A 299 0.34 -5.61 -13.75
N GLY A 300 0.62 -5.61 -12.44
CA GLY A 300 0.99 -4.42 -11.67
C GLY A 300 -0.18 -3.60 -11.15
N SER A 301 -1.43 -3.85 -11.60
CA SER A 301 -2.63 -3.14 -11.14
C SER A 301 -3.50 -4.02 -10.23
N LYS A 302 -3.13 -4.06 -8.96
CA LYS A 302 -3.88 -4.80 -7.93
C LYS A 302 -5.03 -3.95 -7.39
N ARG A 303 -6.27 -4.46 -7.45
CA ARG A 303 -7.49 -3.78 -7.00
C ARG A 303 -8.38 -4.67 -6.13
N LEU A 304 -9.19 -4.05 -5.28
CA LEU A 304 -10.22 -4.73 -4.50
C LEU A 304 -11.49 -4.90 -5.33
N VAL A 305 -12.03 -6.10 -5.34
CA VAL A 305 -13.34 -6.41 -5.95
C VAL A 305 -14.19 -7.12 -4.91
N ALA A 306 -15.39 -6.60 -4.64
CA ALA A 306 -16.37 -7.24 -3.78
C ALA A 306 -17.35 -8.05 -4.63
N TYR A 307 -17.65 -9.25 -4.18
CA TYR A 307 -18.69 -10.11 -4.73
C TYR A 307 -19.79 -10.28 -3.69
N VAL A 308 -21.02 -10.03 -4.09
CA VAL A 308 -22.18 -10.14 -3.19
C VAL A 308 -23.24 -11.07 -3.76
N VAL A 309 -23.90 -11.81 -2.88
CA VAL A 309 -25.05 -12.68 -3.21
C VAL A 309 -26.25 -12.09 -2.50
N PRO A 310 -27.35 -11.77 -3.22
CA PRO A 310 -28.57 -11.23 -2.64
C PRO A 310 -29.27 -12.21 -1.69
N GLU A 311 -30.03 -11.70 -0.74
CA GLU A 311 -30.97 -12.50 0.04
C GLU A 311 -32.10 -13.02 -0.87
N SER A 312 -32.51 -14.27 -0.66
CA SER A 312 -33.58 -14.86 -1.46
C SER A 312 -34.90 -14.08 -1.30
N GLY A 313 -35.41 -13.56 -2.42
CA GLY A 313 -36.65 -12.76 -2.44
C GLY A 313 -36.47 -11.27 -2.11
N ALA A 314 -35.26 -10.81 -1.82
CA ALA A 314 -34.96 -9.40 -1.72
C ALA A 314 -34.72 -8.77 -3.11
N PRO A 315 -34.86 -7.45 -3.27
CA PRO A 315 -34.37 -6.74 -4.44
C PRO A 315 -32.87 -7.00 -4.64
N VAL A 316 -32.45 -7.10 -5.91
CA VAL A 316 -31.03 -7.22 -6.23
C VAL A 316 -30.33 -5.91 -5.82
N PRO A 317 -29.27 -5.96 -5.00
CA PRO A 317 -28.54 -4.76 -4.61
C PRO A 317 -27.88 -4.09 -5.81
N GLU A 318 -27.99 -2.78 -5.89
CA GLU A 318 -27.24 -2.01 -6.90
C GLU A 318 -25.76 -1.91 -6.49
N PRO A 319 -24.81 -2.24 -7.38
CA PRO A 319 -23.37 -2.25 -7.07
C PRO A 319 -22.88 -0.95 -6.42
N ASP A 320 -23.28 0.22 -6.97
CA ASP A 320 -22.86 1.53 -6.48
C ASP A 320 -23.40 1.84 -5.08
N GLU A 321 -24.64 1.44 -4.78
CA GLU A 321 -25.21 1.62 -3.44
C GLU A 321 -24.47 0.79 -2.39
N VAL A 322 -24.08 -0.44 -2.72
CA VAL A 322 -23.25 -1.29 -1.85
C VAL A 322 -21.88 -0.66 -1.65
N LYS A 323 -21.25 -0.16 -2.72
CA LYS A 323 -19.95 0.52 -2.68
C LYS A 323 -20.01 1.76 -1.78
N ASP A 324 -21.02 2.61 -1.94
CA ASP A 324 -21.26 3.79 -1.12
C ASP A 324 -21.48 3.43 0.34
N PHE A 325 -22.25 2.38 0.61
CA PHE A 325 -22.48 1.88 1.97
C PHE A 325 -21.19 1.46 2.65
N ILE A 326 -20.31 0.73 1.95
CA ILE A 326 -18.97 0.37 2.43
C ILE A 326 -18.17 1.64 2.73
N GLY A 327 -18.19 2.63 1.82
CA GLY A 327 -17.46 3.90 1.95
C GLY A 327 -17.89 4.78 3.14
N ARG A 328 -19.11 4.59 3.67
CA ARG A 328 -19.55 5.30 4.89
C ARG A 328 -18.89 4.80 6.17
N SER A 329 -18.42 3.57 6.18
CA SER A 329 -17.85 2.90 7.36
C SER A 329 -16.36 2.63 7.28
N LEU A 330 -15.81 2.56 6.07
CA LEU A 330 -14.40 2.23 5.84
C LEU A 330 -13.64 3.37 5.15
N PRO A 331 -12.33 3.47 5.38
CA PRO A 331 -11.48 4.44 4.67
C PRO A 331 -11.50 4.22 3.15
N ALA A 332 -11.28 5.27 2.38
CA ALA A 332 -11.34 5.23 0.91
C ALA A 332 -10.46 4.15 0.27
N TYR A 333 -9.27 3.87 0.84
CA TYR A 333 -8.37 2.82 0.34
C TYR A 333 -8.88 1.39 0.55
N MET A 334 -9.96 1.19 1.33
CA MET A 334 -10.63 -0.10 1.57
C MET A 334 -11.93 -0.23 0.77
N VAL A 335 -12.38 0.82 0.11
CA VAL A 335 -13.56 0.76 -0.76
C VAL A 335 -13.21 -0.02 -2.02
N PRO A 336 -13.98 -1.09 -2.36
CA PRO A 336 -13.73 -1.85 -3.56
C PRO A 336 -13.82 -0.99 -4.82
N ALA A 337 -12.95 -1.26 -5.79
CA ALA A 337 -13.03 -0.63 -7.11
C ALA A 337 -14.34 -1.00 -7.82
N ALA A 338 -14.76 -2.26 -7.69
CA ALA A 338 -16.02 -2.75 -8.24
C ALA A 338 -16.76 -3.66 -7.27
N VAL A 339 -18.09 -3.70 -7.39
CA VAL A 339 -18.97 -4.66 -6.73
C VAL A 339 -19.63 -5.51 -7.81
N VAL A 340 -19.52 -6.83 -7.69
CA VAL A 340 -20.10 -7.81 -8.61
C VAL A 340 -21.22 -8.55 -7.89
N VAL A 341 -22.42 -8.50 -8.44
CA VAL A 341 -23.57 -9.24 -7.89
C VAL A 341 -23.70 -10.59 -8.59
N LEU A 342 -23.76 -11.65 -7.82
CA LEU A 342 -23.87 -13.02 -8.30
C LEU A 342 -25.11 -13.69 -7.71
N ASP A 343 -25.75 -14.56 -8.46
CA ASP A 343 -26.87 -15.38 -7.94
C ASP A 343 -26.39 -16.35 -6.84
N VAL A 344 -25.18 -16.89 -7.01
CA VAL A 344 -24.56 -17.85 -6.10
C VAL A 344 -23.05 -17.85 -6.28
N PHE A 345 -22.30 -18.06 -5.20
CA PHE A 345 -20.86 -18.27 -5.33
C PHE A 345 -20.53 -19.61 -5.97
N PRO A 346 -19.58 -19.65 -6.92
CA PRO A 346 -19.07 -20.90 -7.45
C PRO A 346 -18.38 -21.71 -6.33
N LEU A 347 -18.64 -23.02 -6.30
CA LEU A 347 -18.08 -23.90 -5.26
C LEU A 347 -17.13 -24.92 -5.86
N THR A 348 -16.06 -25.19 -5.14
CA THR A 348 -15.18 -26.34 -5.40
C THR A 348 -15.92 -27.66 -5.13
N PRO A 349 -15.42 -28.82 -5.60
CA PRO A 349 -16.00 -30.12 -5.29
C PRO A 349 -16.13 -30.41 -3.77
N ASN A 350 -15.35 -29.74 -2.95
CA ASN A 350 -15.39 -29.87 -1.49
C ASN A 350 -16.33 -28.87 -0.80
N GLY A 351 -17.18 -28.13 -1.56
CA GLY A 351 -18.17 -27.19 -1.03
C GLY A 351 -17.59 -25.87 -0.52
N LYS A 352 -16.35 -25.53 -0.85
CA LYS A 352 -15.74 -24.22 -0.55
C LYS A 352 -15.90 -23.28 -1.75
N VAL A 353 -15.99 -21.98 -1.51
CA VAL A 353 -16.01 -21.00 -2.61
C VAL A 353 -14.77 -21.14 -3.48
N ASP A 354 -15.00 -21.32 -4.78
CA ASP A 354 -13.94 -21.34 -5.79
C ASP A 354 -13.60 -19.91 -6.21
N ARG A 355 -12.61 -19.33 -5.54
CA ARG A 355 -12.17 -17.96 -5.80
C ARG A 355 -11.60 -17.74 -7.20
N ARG A 356 -11.14 -18.81 -7.88
CA ARG A 356 -10.59 -18.73 -9.24
C ARG A 356 -11.67 -18.71 -10.31
N ALA A 357 -12.83 -19.24 -9.99
CA ALA A 357 -13.99 -19.27 -10.86
C ALA A 357 -14.88 -18.03 -10.74
N LEU A 358 -14.50 -17.06 -9.88
CA LEU A 358 -15.20 -15.78 -9.77
C LEU A 358 -14.87 -14.91 -10.99
N PRO A 359 -15.90 -14.38 -11.69
CA PRO A 359 -15.71 -13.57 -12.90
C PRO A 359 -14.98 -12.26 -12.59
N SER A 360 -14.30 -11.70 -13.58
CA SER A 360 -13.83 -10.33 -13.47
C SER A 360 -15.02 -9.34 -13.58
N PRO A 361 -14.89 -8.12 -13.04
CA PRO A 361 -15.92 -7.10 -13.23
C PRO A 361 -16.22 -6.84 -14.70
N GLU A 362 -15.20 -6.89 -15.56
CA GLU A 362 -15.31 -6.67 -17.01
C GLU A 362 -16.10 -7.80 -17.70
N GLU A 363 -15.89 -9.07 -17.29
CA GLU A 363 -16.66 -10.21 -17.79
C GLU A 363 -18.16 -10.09 -17.46
N MET A 364 -18.49 -9.49 -16.31
CA MET A 364 -19.87 -9.29 -15.87
C MET A 364 -20.52 -8.04 -16.52
N ALA A 365 -19.71 -7.02 -16.82
CA ALA A 365 -20.20 -5.84 -17.53
C ALA A 365 -20.60 -6.15 -18.99
N GLY A 366 -20.23 -7.34 -19.49
CA GLY A 366 -20.48 -7.77 -20.88
C GLY A 366 -19.55 -7.08 -21.89
N GLU A 367 -19.38 -7.67 -23.07
CA GLU A 367 -18.71 -7.07 -24.24
C GLU A 367 -19.55 -5.92 -24.82
N GLY A 368 -20.15 -5.05 -24.03
CA GLY A 368 -21.13 -4.14 -24.55
C GLY A 368 -21.61 -3.08 -23.59
N GLY A 369 -20.72 -2.43 -22.88
CA GLY A 369 -20.95 -1.01 -22.74
C GLY A 369 -20.69 -0.41 -24.12
N GLU A 370 -21.70 -0.27 -25.00
CA GLU A 370 -21.69 0.79 -26.02
C GLU A 370 -21.64 2.10 -25.23
N GLY A 371 -20.48 2.39 -24.63
CA GLY A 371 -20.22 3.65 -23.98
C GLY A 371 -20.57 4.72 -24.99
N LEU A 372 -21.41 5.68 -24.60
CA LEU A 372 -21.75 6.79 -25.47
C LEU A 372 -20.44 7.34 -26.04
N ALA A 373 -20.34 7.40 -27.37
CA ALA A 373 -19.15 7.93 -28.02
C ALA A 373 -18.94 9.40 -27.64
N PRO A 374 -17.70 9.90 -27.61
CA PRO A 374 -17.40 11.31 -27.38
C PRO A 374 -18.25 12.21 -28.30
N ARG A 375 -18.81 13.26 -27.74
CA ARG A 375 -19.76 14.19 -28.40
C ARG A 375 -19.04 15.41 -28.94
N ASP A 376 -17.86 15.71 -28.42
CA ASP A 376 -17.05 16.86 -28.81
C ASP A 376 -15.55 16.53 -28.75
N PRO A 377 -14.64 17.38 -29.28
CA PRO A 377 -13.20 17.16 -29.26
C PRO A 377 -12.58 17.10 -27.85
N GLY A 378 -13.17 17.78 -26.86
CA GLY A 378 -12.70 17.75 -25.48
C GLY A 378 -12.92 16.38 -24.85
N GLU A 379 -14.12 15.83 -24.98
CA GLU A 379 -14.44 14.47 -24.55
C GLU A 379 -13.60 13.42 -25.30
N GLU A 380 -13.34 13.62 -26.61
CA GLU A 380 -12.53 12.70 -27.39
C GLU A 380 -11.08 12.64 -26.89
N LEU A 381 -10.49 13.80 -26.58
CA LEU A 381 -9.14 13.88 -26.03
C LEU A 381 -9.07 13.26 -24.63
N VAL A 382 -10.02 13.56 -23.75
CA VAL A 382 -10.08 12.99 -22.40
C VAL A 382 -10.29 11.48 -22.45
N ALA A 383 -11.21 10.98 -23.28
CA ALA A 383 -11.44 9.56 -23.47
C ALA A 383 -10.20 8.84 -24.02
N GLY A 384 -9.48 9.47 -24.95
CA GLY A 384 -8.22 8.95 -25.49
C GLY A 384 -7.13 8.86 -24.42
N ILE A 385 -6.97 9.87 -23.57
CA ILE A 385 -6.04 9.87 -22.44
C ILE A 385 -6.39 8.73 -21.48
N TRP A 386 -7.67 8.54 -21.14
CA TRP A 386 -8.11 7.47 -20.27
C TRP A 386 -7.84 6.08 -20.85
N ALA A 387 -8.20 5.87 -22.13
CA ALA A 387 -7.96 4.61 -22.82
C ALA A 387 -6.48 4.22 -22.77
N GLU A 388 -5.59 5.18 -23.03
CA GLU A 388 -4.15 4.95 -22.98
C GLU A 388 -3.65 4.64 -21.56
N VAL A 389 -4.09 5.42 -20.56
CA VAL A 389 -3.66 5.24 -19.16
C VAL A 389 -4.22 3.96 -18.55
N LEU A 390 -5.46 3.59 -18.88
CA LEU A 390 -6.12 2.38 -18.38
C LEU A 390 -5.76 1.12 -19.19
N GLY A 391 -5.11 1.28 -20.36
CA GLY A 391 -4.80 0.16 -21.25
C GLY A 391 -6.04 -0.44 -21.93
N LEU A 392 -7.07 0.36 -22.16
CA LEU A 392 -8.33 -0.04 -22.78
C LEU A 392 -8.37 0.36 -24.26
N GLU A 393 -9.11 -0.39 -25.08
CA GLU A 393 -9.28 -0.03 -26.49
C GLU A 393 -10.19 1.20 -26.66
N ARG A 394 -11.18 1.36 -25.79
CA ARG A 394 -12.18 2.43 -25.85
C ARG A 394 -12.72 2.77 -24.48
N VAL A 395 -13.12 4.02 -24.28
CA VAL A 395 -13.78 4.52 -23.06
C VAL A 395 -15.00 5.34 -23.48
N GLY A 396 -16.14 5.08 -22.86
CA GLY A 396 -17.37 5.85 -23.06
C GLY A 396 -17.41 7.13 -22.25
N VAL A 397 -18.18 8.13 -22.69
CA VAL A 397 -18.22 9.44 -22.02
C VAL A 397 -18.86 9.42 -20.63
N LEU A 398 -19.73 8.44 -20.36
CA LEU A 398 -20.37 8.26 -19.05
C LEU A 398 -19.69 7.19 -18.19
N ASP A 399 -18.64 6.57 -18.71
CA ASP A 399 -17.89 5.58 -17.92
C ASP A 399 -17.21 6.26 -16.74
N ASN A 400 -17.28 5.60 -15.59
CA ASN A 400 -16.59 6.06 -14.39
C ASN A 400 -15.15 5.55 -14.39
N PHE A 401 -14.19 6.46 -14.24
CA PHE A 401 -12.76 6.14 -14.25
C PHE A 401 -12.38 5.04 -13.27
N PHE A 402 -12.94 5.09 -12.07
CA PHE A 402 -12.61 4.14 -11.00
C PHE A 402 -13.24 2.77 -11.25
N ASP A 403 -14.40 2.72 -11.90
CA ASP A 403 -15.08 1.47 -12.28
C ASP A 403 -14.35 0.75 -13.42
N LEU A 404 -13.73 1.51 -14.33
CA LEU A 404 -12.84 1.00 -15.37
C LEU A 404 -11.47 0.52 -14.86
N GLY A 405 -11.27 0.51 -13.54
CA GLY A 405 -10.01 0.08 -12.92
C GLY A 405 -9.04 1.22 -12.66
N GLY A 406 -9.44 2.45 -12.88
CA GLY A 406 -8.67 3.62 -12.50
C GLY A 406 -8.49 3.72 -10.99
N ASP A 407 -7.38 4.28 -10.59
CA ASP A 407 -7.02 4.45 -9.18
C ASP A 407 -6.36 5.81 -8.91
N SER A 408 -5.96 6.05 -7.66
CA SER A 408 -5.34 7.32 -7.28
C SER A 408 -4.03 7.60 -8.02
N ILE A 409 -3.29 6.57 -8.41
CA ILE A 409 -2.04 6.70 -9.16
C ILE A 409 -2.35 7.00 -10.62
N LEU A 410 -3.22 6.19 -11.24
CA LEU A 410 -3.66 6.40 -12.61
C LEU A 410 -4.41 7.74 -12.77
N SER A 411 -5.15 8.18 -11.73
CA SER A 411 -5.80 9.50 -11.76
C SER A 411 -4.79 10.65 -11.83
N ILE A 412 -3.66 10.52 -11.14
CA ILE A 412 -2.57 11.50 -11.24
C ILE A 412 -1.97 11.51 -12.65
N GLN A 413 -1.78 10.34 -13.27
CA GLN A 413 -1.28 10.24 -14.64
C GLN A 413 -2.25 10.88 -15.65
N VAL A 414 -3.56 10.61 -15.50
CA VAL A 414 -4.60 11.26 -16.32
C VAL A 414 -4.54 12.76 -16.17
N ILE A 415 -4.59 13.28 -14.94
CA ILE A 415 -4.56 14.75 -14.70
C ILE A 415 -3.25 15.37 -15.21
N SER A 416 -2.12 14.68 -15.06
CA SER A 416 -0.84 15.17 -15.61
C SER A 416 -0.89 15.31 -17.13
N ARG A 417 -1.42 14.31 -17.84
CA ARG A 417 -1.59 14.39 -19.32
C ARG A 417 -2.64 15.40 -19.74
N VAL A 418 -3.75 15.51 -19.00
CA VAL A 418 -4.76 16.54 -19.24
C VAL A 418 -4.15 17.93 -19.12
N ARG A 419 -3.36 18.20 -18.09
CA ARG A 419 -2.62 19.47 -17.93
C ARG A 419 -1.70 19.75 -19.11
N GLU A 420 -1.00 18.73 -19.59
CA GLU A 420 -0.07 18.86 -20.72
C GLU A 420 -0.81 19.13 -22.04
N VAL A 421 -1.87 18.36 -22.32
CA VAL A 421 -2.64 18.43 -23.58
C VAL A 421 -3.45 19.72 -23.67
N PHE A 422 -4.10 20.13 -22.58
CA PHE A 422 -4.97 21.32 -22.56
C PHE A 422 -4.27 22.59 -22.07
N ALA A 423 -3.00 22.48 -21.60
CA ALA A 423 -2.19 23.57 -21.03
C ALA A 423 -2.89 24.29 -19.87
N VAL A 424 -3.57 23.55 -18.98
CA VAL A 424 -4.33 24.07 -17.83
C VAL A 424 -3.78 23.58 -16.49
N ASP A 425 -3.93 24.37 -15.43
CA ASP A 425 -3.57 23.94 -14.06
C ASP A 425 -4.80 23.39 -13.33
N LEU A 426 -4.95 22.06 -13.33
CA LEU A 426 -6.01 21.35 -12.63
C LEU A 426 -5.48 20.63 -11.39
N PRO A 427 -6.12 20.76 -10.22
CA PRO A 427 -5.75 19.95 -9.05
C PRO A 427 -5.85 18.44 -9.33
N ALA A 428 -4.94 17.64 -8.77
CA ALA A 428 -4.97 16.18 -8.94
C ALA A 428 -6.30 15.54 -8.48
N ARG A 429 -7.01 16.17 -7.53
CA ARG A 429 -8.32 15.70 -7.05
C ARG A 429 -9.46 15.93 -8.04
N THR A 430 -9.27 16.72 -9.12
CA THR A 430 -10.35 17.06 -10.04
C THR A 430 -11.02 15.82 -10.64
N LEU A 431 -10.26 14.74 -10.89
CA LEU A 431 -10.81 13.49 -11.39
C LEU A 431 -11.65 12.74 -10.34
N PHE A 432 -11.37 12.93 -9.05
CA PHE A 432 -12.21 12.36 -7.99
C PHE A 432 -13.56 13.08 -7.88
N ASP A 433 -13.55 14.39 -8.09
CA ASP A 433 -14.75 15.22 -8.06
C ASP A 433 -15.54 15.10 -9.36
N ASN A 434 -14.90 14.65 -10.46
CA ASN A 434 -15.46 14.54 -11.83
C ASN A 434 -15.07 13.18 -12.44
N PRO A 435 -15.66 12.07 -11.98
CA PRO A 435 -15.16 10.73 -12.27
C PRO A 435 -15.59 10.16 -13.64
N THR A 436 -16.36 10.90 -14.46
CA THR A 436 -16.67 10.49 -15.83
C THR A 436 -15.89 11.31 -16.85
N VAL A 437 -15.75 10.79 -18.08
CA VAL A 437 -15.12 11.54 -19.18
C VAL A 437 -15.84 12.86 -19.42
N ALA A 438 -17.18 12.84 -19.43
CA ALA A 438 -18.01 14.04 -19.63
C ALA A 438 -17.78 15.09 -18.53
N ASP A 439 -17.79 14.67 -17.26
CA ASP A 439 -17.60 15.59 -16.14
C ASP A 439 -16.20 16.19 -16.15
N LEU A 440 -15.16 15.35 -16.40
CA LEU A 440 -13.79 15.83 -16.46
C LEU A 440 -13.56 16.78 -17.63
N ALA A 441 -14.10 16.47 -18.82
CA ALA A 441 -14.02 17.36 -19.99
C ALA A 441 -14.65 18.72 -19.69
N SER A 442 -15.83 18.74 -19.06
CA SER A 442 -16.50 19.98 -18.64
C SER A 442 -15.69 20.78 -17.60
N ALA A 443 -15.03 20.10 -16.65
CA ALA A 443 -14.15 20.75 -15.68
C ALA A 443 -12.91 21.36 -16.36
N VAL A 444 -12.35 20.68 -17.36
CA VAL A 444 -11.22 21.17 -18.18
C VAL A 444 -11.63 22.41 -18.94
N GLU A 445 -12.78 22.38 -19.65
CA GLU A 445 -13.30 23.55 -20.39
C GLU A 445 -13.51 24.76 -19.49
N SER A 446 -14.09 24.54 -18.31
CA SER A 446 -14.32 25.61 -17.33
C SER A 446 -12.98 26.25 -16.87
N GLN A 447 -11.94 25.43 -16.70
CA GLN A 447 -10.61 25.94 -16.32
C GLN A 447 -9.93 26.68 -17.47
N VAL A 448 -10.03 26.17 -18.71
CA VAL A 448 -9.50 26.87 -19.91
C VAL A 448 -10.12 28.26 -20.05
N LEU A 449 -11.44 28.35 -19.87
CA LEU A 449 -12.14 29.63 -19.96
C LEU A 449 -11.71 30.59 -18.84
N ALA A 450 -11.51 30.09 -17.62
CA ALA A 450 -11.06 30.91 -16.48
C ALA A 450 -9.61 31.44 -16.63
N GLU A 451 -8.76 30.74 -17.37
CA GLU A 451 -7.37 31.16 -17.62
C GLU A 451 -7.23 32.12 -18.83
N LEU A 452 -8.30 32.22 -19.64
CA LEU A 452 -8.38 33.16 -20.79
C LEU A 452 -8.97 34.53 -20.41
N GLU A 453 -9.66 34.63 -19.27
CA GLU A 453 -10.18 35.88 -18.70
C GLU A 453 -9.13 36.60 -17.82
#